data_4ccb6510f1ced6659792742f65fccc41
#
_entry.id   4ccb6510f1ced6659792742f65fccc41
#
_cell.length_a   1.000
_cell.length_b   1.000
_cell.length_c   1.000
_cell.angle_alpha   90.00
_cell.angle_beta   90.00
_cell.angle_gamma   90.00
#
_symmetry.space_group_name_H-M   'P 1'
#
loop_
_entity.id
_entity.type
_entity.pdbx_description
1 polymer ?
#
loop_
_entity_poly.entity_id
_entity_poly.type
_entity_poly.pdbx_seq_one_letter_code
_entity_poly.pdbx_strand_id
1 'polypeptide(L)'
;MQNPVETWRAASLQQQINNKQSTIKQTNTMKTVSLSGSLRENVGKKDTKALRNAEMVPCVMYGAGEEQIHFATAEKNFTKILFTPETYIIDFDVNGKTYKTILQDIQYHPVTDKVLHADFLIVKEDKPITVTLPIALEGSATGVMRGGKPKMGIKKVKVAGLIKDLPDYVKVNISNVNINEAIKVKDLAIENVTPVTPGYTVIFAVNAARGAAVAEEEAAE
;
A
#
# COMPACT_ATOMS: atom_id res chain seq x y z
N MET A 1 10.56 25.26 51.05
CA MET A 1 11.66 25.38 50.06
C MET A 1 11.61 24.13 49.20
N GLN A 2 11.09 24.22 48.00
CA GLN A 2 10.99 23.07 47.06
C GLN A 2 12.34 22.86 46.39
N ASN A 3 12.75 21.60 46.31
CA ASN A 3 14.07 21.18 45.86
C ASN A 3 14.22 21.41 44.33
N PRO A 4 15.11 22.28 43.85
CA PRO A 4 15.20 22.61 42.40
C PRO A 4 15.58 21.44 41.52
N VAL A 5 16.13 20.34 42.07
CA VAL A 5 16.54 19.15 41.33
C VAL A 5 15.33 18.29 40.88
N GLU A 6 14.24 18.28 41.63
CA GLU A 6 13.03 17.53 41.26
C GLU A 6 12.23 18.19 40.12
N THR A 7 12.23 19.53 40.08
CA THR A 7 11.58 20.28 38.99
C THR A 7 12.28 20.08 37.63
N TRP A 8 13.60 19.98 37.62
CA TRP A 8 14.39 19.71 36.40
C TRP A 8 14.19 18.29 35.87
N ARG A 9 14.09 17.29 36.76
CA ARG A 9 13.77 15.92 36.37
C ARG A 9 12.35 15.77 35.80
N ALA A 10 11.38 16.43 36.39
CA ALA A 10 10.01 16.43 35.91
C ALA A 10 9.88 17.09 34.52
N ALA A 11 10.58 18.23 34.31
CA ALA A 11 10.59 18.91 33.02
C ALA A 11 11.27 18.10 31.93
N SER A 12 12.37 17.41 32.22
CA SER A 12 13.05 16.55 31.23
C SER A 12 12.25 15.30 30.87
N LEU A 13 11.53 14.70 31.82
CA LEU A 13 10.61 13.58 31.57
C LEU A 13 9.41 14.03 30.75
N GLN A 14 8.84 15.20 31.03
CA GLN A 14 7.72 15.75 30.25
C GLN A 14 8.16 16.10 28.82
N GLN A 15 9.40 16.58 28.64
CA GLN A 15 9.96 16.84 27.32
C GLN A 15 10.23 15.56 26.52
N GLN A 16 10.64 14.47 27.19
CA GLN A 16 10.79 13.16 26.57
C GLN A 16 9.46 12.53 26.21
N ILE A 17 8.40 12.71 27.02
CA ILE A 17 7.04 12.25 26.72
C ILE A 17 6.46 13.05 25.54
N ASN A 18 6.64 14.36 25.52
CA ASN A 18 6.19 15.21 24.42
C ASN A 18 6.93 14.91 23.11
N ASN A 19 8.24 14.64 23.16
CA ASN A 19 9.01 14.19 21.99
C ASN A 19 8.57 12.80 21.50
N LYS A 20 8.19 11.89 22.39
CA LYS A 20 7.62 10.59 22.01
C LYS A 20 6.22 10.70 21.42
N GLN A 21 5.42 11.67 21.85
CA GLN A 21 4.07 11.92 21.31
C GLN A 21 4.08 12.72 20.00
N SER A 22 5.11 13.54 19.74
CA SER A 22 5.26 14.28 18.47
C SER A 22 5.76 13.41 17.30
N THR A 23 6.28 12.21 17.57
CA THR A 23 6.77 11.28 16.54
C THR A 23 5.67 10.38 15.96
N ILE A 24 4.41 10.42 16.47
CA ILE A 24 3.31 9.53 16.04
C ILE A 24 2.08 10.35 15.63
N LYS A 25 2.27 11.37 14.80
CA LYS A 25 1.16 11.97 14.04
C LYS A 25 1.59 12.27 12.61
N GLN A 26 2.04 11.24 11.90
CA GLN A 26 1.88 11.25 10.46
C GLN A 26 0.49 10.66 10.20
N THR A 27 -0.50 11.52 10.12
CA THR A 27 -1.76 11.22 9.45
C THR A 27 -1.41 11.01 7.98
N ASN A 28 -1.03 9.79 7.64
CA ASN A 28 -0.91 9.36 6.25
C ASN A 28 -2.32 9.28 5.67
N THR A 29 -2.91 10.43 5.41
CA THR A 29 -4.18 10.52 4.67
C THR A 29 -3.85 10.24 3.22
N MET A 30 -4.54 9.27 2.61
CA MET A 30 -4.35 8.91 1.21
C MET A 30 -4.39 10.15 0.30
N LYS A 31 -3.44 10.23 -0.60
CA LYS A 31 -3.37 11.31 -1.60
C LYS A 31 -4.52 11.19 -2.59
N THR A 32 -5.05 12.32 -3.03
CA THR A 32 -6.15 12.37 -3.99
C THR A 32 -5.65 12.82 -5.36
N VAL A 33 -6.11 12.16 -6.42
CA VAL A 33 -5.83 12.50 -7.82
C VAL A 33 -7.15 12.62 -8.57
N SER A 34 -7.34 13.76 -9.28
CA SER A 34 -8.53 13.97 -10.11
C SER A 34 -8.29 13.47 -11.52
N LEU A 35 -9.23 12.69 -12.06
CA LEU A 35 -9.23 12.18 -13.42
C LEU A 35 -10.58 12.42 -14.09
N SER A 36 -10.58 12.49 -15.41
CA SER A 36 -11.78 12.60 -16.22
C SER A 36 -12.02 11.34 -17.05
N GLY A 37 -13.28 10.98 -17.21
CA GLY A 37 -13.71 9.86 -18.03
C GLY A 37 -14.96 10.19 -18.83
N SER A 38 -15.15 9.53 -19.98
CA SER A 38 -16.36 9.59 -20.79
C SER A 38 -17.22 8.37 -20.56
N LEU A 39 -18.54 8.57 -20.39
CA LEU A 39 -19.49 7.48 -20.24
C LEU A 39 -19.51 6.62 -21.51
N ARG A 40 -19.69 5.30 -21.34
CA ARG A 40 -19.85 4.34 -22.44
C ARG A 40 -21.28 3.82 -22.47
N GLU A 41 -21.94 3.96 -23.60
CA GLU A 41 -23.27 3.40 -23.85
C GLU A 41 -23.17 1.97 -24.40
N ASN A 42 -22.20 1.74 -25.28
CA ASN A 42 -22.00 0.44 -25.92
C ASN A 42 -20.94 -0.39 -25.20
N VAL A 43 -21.34 -1.57 -24.73
CA VAL A 43 -20.46 -2.52 -24.05
C VAL A 43 -20.32 -3.77 -24.93
N GLY A 44 -19.29 -3.79 -25.79
CA GLY A 44 -19.08 -4.90 -26.69
C GLY A 44 -17.62 -5.09 -27.12
N LYS A 45 -17.31 -6.25 -27.70
CA LYS A 45 -15.95 -6.63 -28.14
C LYS A 45 -15.41 -5.69 -29.23
N LYS A 46 -16.26 -5.30 -30.18
CA LYS A 46 -15.88 -4.44 -31.32
C LYS A 46 -15.56 -3.02 -30.82
N ASP A 47 -16.40 -2.47 -29.97
CA ASP A 47 -16.26 -1.15 -29.38
C ASP A 47 -15.04 -1.06 -28.46
N THR A 48 -14.85 -2.06 -27.58
CA THR A 48 -13.67 -2.16 -26.72
C THR A 48 -12.36 -2.20 -27.50
N LYS A 49 -12.34 -2.89 -28.67
CA LYS A 49 -11.16 -2.91 -29.56
C LYS A 49 -10.91 -1.54 -30.19
N ALA A 50 -11.95 -0.84 -30.62
CA ALA A 50 -11.84 0.50 -31.19
C ALA A 50 -11.30 1.50 -30.16
N LEU A 51 -11.80 1.47 -28.91
CA LEU A 51 -11.30 2.31 -27.82
C LEU A 51 -9.80 2.12 -27.54
N ARG A 52 -9.36 0.85 -27.42
CA ARG A 52 -7.94 0.55 -27.19
C ARG A 52 -7.04 1.01 -28.34
N ASN A 53 -7.52 0.95 -29.58
CA ASN A 53 -6.81 1.49 -30.73
C ASN A 53 -6.71 3.04 -30.71
N ALA A 54 -7.67 3.71 -30.06
CA ALA A 54 -7.69 5.15 -29.83
C ALA A 54 -6.94 5.56 -28.52
N GLU A 55 -6.13 4.68 -27.95
CA GLU A 55 -5.41 4.91 -26.67
C GLU A 55 -6.35 5.22 -25.49
N MET A 56 -7.58 4.72 -25.54
CA MET A 56 -8.55 4.82 -24.45
C MET A 56 -8.68 3.47 -23.77
N VAL A 57 -8.72 3.49 -22.45
CA VAL A 57 -8.87 2.30 -21.60
C VAL A 57 -10.33 2.18 -21.16
N PRO A 58 -11.00 1.07 -21.45
CA PRO A 58 -12.33 0.77 -20.91
C PRO A 58 -12.20 0.51 -19.41
N CYS A 59 -13.05 1.16 -18.64
CA CYS A 59 -13.08 1.07 -17.17
C CYS A 59 -14.48 0.78 -16.68
N VAL A 60 -14.56 0.24 -15.48
CA VAL A 60 -15.81 0.06 -14.75
C VAL A 60 -15.66 0.62 -13.35
N MET A 61 -16.66 1.30 -12.84
CA MET A 61 -16.78 1.65 -11.44
C MET A 61 -18.03 1.04 -10.84
N TYR A 62 -17.90 0.53 -9.61
CA TYR A 62 -18.96 -0.14 -8.89
C TYR A 62 -18.78 0.02 -7.38
N GLY A 63 -19.79 -0.34 -6.61
CA GLY A 63 -19.74 -0.33 -5.16
C GLY A 63 -20.66 0.70 -4.53
N ALA A 64 -20.57 0.82 -3.21
CA ALA A 64 -21.38 1.73 -2.38
C ALA A 64 -22.91 1.61 -2.51
N GLY A 65 -23.41 0.60 -3.24
CA GLY A 65 -24.86 0.42 -3.53
C GLY A 65 -25.35 1.26 -4.71
N GLU A 66 -24.45 1.79 -5.52
CA GLU A 66 -24.76 2.48 -6.77
C GLU A 66 -24.70 1.49 -7.95
N GLU A 67 -25.37 1.86 -9.05
CA GLU A 67 -25.34 1.07 -10.28
C GLU A 67 -23.94 1.07 -10.88
N GLN A 68 -23.63 0.01 -11.61
CA GLN A 68 -22.36 -0.14 -12.28
C GLN A 68 -22.23 0.85 -13.44
N ILE A 69 -21.18 1.65 -13.43
CA ILE A 69 -20.93 2.68 -14.44
C ILE A 69 -19.78 2.23 -15.35
N HIS A 70 -20.06 2.13 -16.64
CA HIS A 70 -19.05 1.86 -17.66
C HIS A 70 -18.58 3.16 -18.28
N PHE A 71 -17.25 3.39 -18.27
CA PHE A 71 -16.65 4.58 -18.81
C PHE A 71 -15.33 4.27 -19.50
N ALA A 72 -14.77 5.24 -20.19
CA ALA A 72 -13.45 5.16 -20.79
C ALA A 72 -12.62 6.37 -20.39
N THR A 73 -11.32 6.16 -20.16
CA THR A 73 -10.36 7.23 -19.88
C THR A 73 -9.10 7.04 -20.70
N ALA A 74 -8.35 8.12 -20.93
CA ALA A 74 -7.11 8.05 -21.69
C ALA A 74 -6.03 7.24 -20.95
N GLU A 75 -5.25 6.42 -21.68
CA GLU A 75 -4.17 5.58 -21.11
C GLU A 75 -3.14 6.43 -20.34
N LYS A 76 -2.87 7.65 -20.80
CA LYS A 76 -1.96 8.61 -20.15
C LYS A 76 -2.34 8.95 -18.70
N ASN A 77 -3.61 8.88 -18.35
CA ASN A 77 -4.09 9.16 -17.01
C ASN A 77 -3.61 8.11 -15.99
N PHE A 78 -3.41 6.88 -16.45
CA PHE A 78 -2.92 5.78 -15.61
C PHE A 78 -1.45 5.93 -15.22
N THR A 79 -0.64 6.63 -16.02
CA THR A 79 0.78 6.86 -15.73
C THR A 79 0.98 7.51 -14.35
N LYS A 80 0.08 8.40 -13.96
CA LYS A 80 0.15 9.12 -12.67
C LYS A 80 -0.17 8.23 -11.47
N ILE A 81 -0.90 7.14 -11.68
CA ILE A 81 -1.42 6.27 -10.60
C ILE A 81 -0.58 5.00 -10.48
N LEU A 82 -0.12 4.43 -11.63
CA LEU A 82 0.46 3.10 -11.66
C LEU A 82 1.96 3.03 -11.36
N PHE A 83 2.70 4.08 -11.73
CA PHE A 83 4.17 4.10 -11.56
C PHE A 83 4.63 4.68 -10.22
N THR A 84 3.71 4.83 -9.29
CA THR A 84 4.01 5.27 -7.93
C THR A 84 3.79 4.12 -6.94
N PRO A 85 4.65 4.01 -5.91
CA PRO A 85 4.50 2.98 -4.88
C PRO A 85 3.46 3.36 -3.82
N GLU A 86 2.45 4.13 -4.17
CA GLU A 86 1.44 4.66 -3.26
C GLU A 86 0.04 4.28 -3.74
N THR A 87 -0.91 4.20 -2.83
CA THR A 87 -2.33 4.02 -3.15
C THR A 87 -3.03 5.37 -3.11
N TYR A 88 -3.81 5.68 -4.17
CA TYR A 88 -4.49 6.96 -4.31
C TYR A 88 -6.00 6.80 -4.19
N ILE A 89 -6.63 7.83 -3.63
CA ILE A 89 -8.06 8.09 -3.83
C ILE A 89 -8.17 8.83 -5.16
N ILE A 90 -9.05 8.38 -6.03
CA ILE A 90 -9.23 8.93 -7.37
C ILE A 90 -10.61 9.58 -7.45
N ASP A 91 -10.62 10.88 -7.65
CA ASP A 91 -11.85 11.62 -7.94
C ASP A 91 -12.08 11.58 -9.46
N PHE A 92 -13.02 10.72 -9.89
CA PHE A 92 -13.43 10.63 -11.27
C PHE A 92 -14.57 11.58 -11.56
N ASP A 93 -14.37 12.47 -12.53
CA ASP A 93 -15.45 13.23 -13.14
C ASP A 93 -15.97 12.48 -14.38
N VAL A 94 -17.21 12.05 -14.30
CA VAL A 94 -17.92 11.39 -15.39
C VAL A 94 -19.22 12.15 -15.65
N ASN A 95 -19.32 12.85 -16.79
CA ASN A 95 -20.48 13.66 -17.18
C ASN A 95 -20.91 14.70 -16.13
N GLY A 96 -19.95 15.35 -15.45
CA GLY A 96 -20.22 16.38 -14.44
C GLY A 96 -20.62 15.84 -13.07
N LYS A 97 -20.53 14.52 -12.85
CA LYS A 97 -20.64 13.90 -11.53
C LYS A 97 -19.28 13.40 -11.08
N THR A 98 -18.86 13.82 -9.89
CA THR A 98 -17.60 13.39 -9.29
C THR A 98 -17.83 12.21 -8.37
N TYR A 99 -17.10 11.12 -8.60
CA TYR A 99 -17.13 9.91 -7.79
C TYR A 99 -15.77 9.71 -7.12
N LYS A 100 -15.78 9.54 -5.80
CA LYS A 100 -14.58 9.12 -5.06
C LYS A 100 -14.39 7.62 -5.22
N THR A 101 -13.27 7.21 -5.81
CA THR A 101 -12.99 5.82 -6.13
C THR A 101 -11.58 5.42 -5.72
N ILE A 102 -11.35 4.11 -5.59
CA ILE A 102 -10.01 3.53 -5.43
C ILE A 102 -9.82 2.48 -6.51
N LEU A 103 -8.61 2.41 -7.07
CA LEU A 103 -8.24 1.38 -8.03
C LEU A 103 -8.24 0.00 -7.32
N GLN A 104 -9.11 -0.90 -7.77
CA GLN A 104 -9.27 -2.23 -7.19
C GLN A 104 -8.46 -3.28 -7.93
N ASP A 105 -8.58 -3.29 -9.27
CA ASP A 105 -7.84 -4.22 -10.13
C ASP A 105 -7.49 -3.58 -11.46
N ILE A 106 -6.46 -4.13 -12.12
CA ILE A 106 -6.01 -3.64 -13.40
C ILE A 106 -5.46 -4.80 -14.24
N GLN A 107 -5.81 -4.81 -15.50
CA GLN A 107 -5.36 -5.81 -16.46
C GLN A 107 -4.38 -5.19 -17.45
N TYR A 108 -3.24 -5.83 -17.63
CA TYR A 108 -2.21 -5.43 -18.56
C TYR A 108 -2.11 -6.37 -19.76
N HIS A 109 -1.64 -5.83 -20.86
CA HIS A 109 -1.28 -6.66 -22.00
C HIS A 109 0.07 -7.36 -21.71
N PRO A 110 0.16 -8.71 -21.87
CA PRO A 110 1.31 -9.49 -21.40
C PRO A 110 2.63 -9.20 -22.11
N VAL A 111 2.62 -8.51 -23.26
CA VAL A 111 3.82 -8.22 -24.06
C VAL A 111 4.11 -6.74 -24.12
N THR A 112 3.09 -5.87 -24.15
CA THR A 112 3.26 -4.43 -24.35
C THR A 112 3.08 -3.62 -23.08
N ASP A 113 2.70 -4.26 -21.97
CA ASP A 113 2.39 -3.66 -20.66
C ASP A 113 1.32 -2.56 -20.70
N LYS A 114 0.63 -2.40 -21.85
CA LYS A 114 -0.48 -1.45 -21.98
C LYS A 114 -1.65 -1.87 -21.12
N VAL A 115 -2.32 -0.88 -20.53
CA VAL A 115 -3.52 -1.14 -19.71
C VAL A 115 -4.68 -1.56 -20.61
N LEU A 116 -5.24 -2.74 -20.35
CA LEU A 116 -6.37 -3.29 -21.09
C LEU A 116 -7.71 -2.99 -20.42
N HIS A 117 -7.76 -2.98 -19.10
CA HIS A 117 -8.97 -2.74 -18.31
C HIS A 117 -8.59 -2.26 -16.92
N ALA A 118 -9.43 -1.45 -16.29
CA ALA A 118 -9.27 -1.07 -14.89
C ALA A 118 -10.62 -1.06 -14.16
N ASP A 119 -10.61 -1.58 -12.95
CA ASP A 119 -11.75 -1.69 -12.06
C ASP A 119 -11.59 -0.70 -10.91
N PHE A 120 -12.62 0.11 -10.70
CA PHE A 120 -12.65 1.10 -9.64
C PHE A 120 -13.77 0.80 -8.65
N LEU A 121 -13.45 0.87 -7.37
CA LEU A 121 -14.40 0.75 -6.28
C LEU A 121 -14.85 2.13 -5.83
N ILE A 122 -16.15 2.42 -5.91
CA ILE A 122 -16.73 3.64 -5.35
C ILE A 122 -16.69 3.53 -3.83
N VAL A 123 -16.15 4.55 -3.18
CA VAL A 123 -15.97 4.56 -1.72
C VAL A 123 -16.87 5.59 -1.06
N LYS A 124 -17.46 5.18 0.08
CA LYS A 124 -18.19 6.03 1.01
C LYS A 124 -17.43 6.06 2.34
N GLU A 125 -17.42 7.18 3.00
CA GLU A 125 -16.63 7.40 4.23
C GLU A 125 -17.05 6.48 5.39
N ASP A 126 -18.32 6.05 5.40
CA ASP A 126 -18.91 5.27 6.48
C ASP A 126 -18.81 3.74 6.30
N LYS A 127 -18.30 3.28 5.14
CA LYS A 127 -18.23 1.84 4.85
C LYS A 127 -16.79 1.35 4.86
N PRO A 128 -16.50 0.24 5.58
CA PRO A 128 -15.19 -0.39 5.49
C PRO A 128 -14.98 -0.94 4.08
N ILE A 129 -13.79 -0.72 3.56
CA ILE A 129 -13.38 -1.17 2.23
C ILE A 129 -12.15 -2.07 2.34
N THR A 130 -12.01 -2.98 1.39
CA THR A 130 -10.80 -3.80 1.26
C THR A 130 -9.92 -3.22 0.16
N VAL A 131 -8.70 -2.84 0.53
CA VAL A 131 -7.73 -2.23 -0.39
C VAL A 131 -6.42 -3.00 -0.35
N THR A 132 -5.71 -3.02 -1.47
CA THR A 132 -4.38 -3.61 -1.57
C THR A 132 -3.33 -2.53 -1.40
N LEU A 133 -2.64 -2.53 -0.26
CA LEU A 133 -1.61 -1.54 0.06
C LEU A 133 -0.21 -2.08 -0.26
N PRO A 134 0.69 -1.26 -0.78
CA PRO A 134 2.09 -1.62 -0.96
C PRO A 134 2.83 -1.66 0.39
N ILE A 135 3.86 -2.51 0.46
CA ILE A 135 4.72 -2.64 1.63
C ILE A 135 6.02 -1.88 1.37
N ALA A 136 6.35 -0.96 2.27
CA ALA A 136 7.63 -0.27 2.30
C ALA A 136 8.51 -0.85 3.41
N LEU A 137 9.70 -1.35 3.05
CA LEU A 137 10.67 -1.87 4.01
C LEU A 137 11.50 -0.70 4.56
N GLU A 138 11.63 -0.60 5.86
CA GLU A 138 12.45 0.41 6.55
C GLU A 138 13.61 -0.26 7.30
N GLY A 139 14.81 0.33 7.18
CA GLY A 139 16.03 -0.16 7.83
C GLY A 139 16.81 -1.17 6.99
N SER A 140 17.87 -1.71 7.60
CA SER A 140 18.73 -2.75 7.01
C SER A 140 18.75 -3.97 7.92
N ALA A 141 18.40 -5.14 7.39
CA ALA A 141 18.34 -6.37 8.17
C ALA A 141 19.73 -6.80 8.65
N THR A 142 19.88 -7.10 9.94
CA THR A 142 21.13 -7.60 10.53
C THR A 142 21.60 -8.89 9.85
N GLY A 143 20.69 -9.76 9.47
CA GLY A 143 21.00 -10.98 8.73
C GLY A 143 21.60 -10.73 7.34
N VAL A 144 21.19 -9.66 6.64
CA VAL A 144 21.77 -9.26 5.34
C VAL A 144 23.19 -8.72 5.55
N MET A 145 23.41 -7.93 6.60
CA MET A 145 24.75 -7.42 6.96
C MET A 145 25.73 -8.54 7.30
N ARG A 146 25.23 -9.69 7.81
CA ARG A 146 26.00 -10.92 8.10
C ARG A 146 26.12 -11.85 6.90
N GLY A 147 25.77 -11.40 5.67
CA GLY A 147 25.91 -12.16 4.43
C GLY A 147 24.70 -13.03 4.05
N GLY A 148 23.56 -12.90 4.75
CA GLY A 148 22.31 -13.53 4.37
C GLY A 148 21.71 -12.93 3.07
N LYS A 149 20.94 -13.74 2.34
CA LYS A 149 20.24 -13.29 1.13
C LYS A 149 18.82 -12.82 1.48
N PRO A 150 18.48 -11.54 1.21
CA PRO A 150 17.12 -11.04 1.42
C PRO A 150 16.17 -11.67 0.39
N LYS A 151 14.98 -12.08 0.86
CA LYS A 151 13.89 -12.59 0.04
C LYS A 151 12.61 -11.85 0.39
N MET A 152 12.04 -11.13 -0.57
CA MET A 152 10.72 -10.53 -0.43
C MET A 152 9.67 -11.56 -0.85
N GLY A 153 8.74 -11.89 0.06
CA GLY A 153 7.65 -12.82 -0.20
C GLY A 153 6.52 -12.14 -0.96
N ILE A 154 5.89 -11.14 -0.34
CA ILE A 154 4.83 -10.33 -0.95
C ILE A 154 5.22 -8.86 -0.93
N LYS A 155 4.84 -8.15 -2.01
CA LYS A 155 5.07 -6.70 -2.14
C LYS A 155 3.87 -5.86 -1.74
N LYS A 156 2.70 -6.49 -1.69
CA LYS A 156 1.41 -5.83 -1.39
C LYS A 156 0.62 -6.69 -0.42
N VAL A 157 -0.14 -6.05 0.46
CA VAL A 157 -1.00 -6.71 1.44
C VAL A 157 -2.44 -6.21 1.28
N LYS A 158 -3.42 -7.12 1.35
CA LYS A 158 -4.84 -6.74 1.37
C LYS A 158 -5.24 -6.45 2.80
N VAL A 159 -5.84 -5.28 3.01
CA VAL A 159 -6.30 -4.79 4.30
C VAL A 159 -7.73 -4.29 4.20
N ALA A 160 -8.49 -4.41 5.28
CA ALA A 160 -9.84 -3.87 5.39
C ALA A 160 -9.88 -2.81 6.48
N GLY A 161 -10.47 -1.66 6.16
CA GLY A 161 -10.61 -0.54 7.11
C GLY A 161 -11.45 0.59 6.54
N LEU A 162 -11.65 1.62 7.34
CA LEU A 162 -12.29 2.85 6.89
C LEU A 162 -11.28 3.67 6.07
N ILE A 163 -11.77 4.40 5.08
CA ILE A 163 -10.92 5.22 4.19
C ILE A 163 -10.05 6.24 4.95
N LYS A 164 -10.54 6.74 6.10
CA LYS A 164 -9.84 7.71 6.95
C LYS A 164 -8.65 7.11 7.69
N ASP A 165 -8.68 5.80 7.93
CA ASP A 165 -7.68 5.07 8.71
C ASP A 165 -6.67 4.32 7.81
N LEU A 166 -6.89 4.32 6.50
CA LEU A 166 -6.04 3.63 5.55
C LEU A 166 -4.79 4.47 5.21
N PRO A 167 -3.57 3.94 5.44
CA PRO A 167 -2.34 4.60 5.04
C PRO A 167 -2.04 4.40 3.55
N ASP A 168 -1.20 5.26 2.97
CA ASP A 168 -0.73 5.14 1.57
C ASP A 168 0.08 3.85 1.35
N TYR A 169 0.85 3.43 2.34
CA TYR A 169 1.68 2.22 2.33
C TYR A 169 1.90 1.69 3.75
N VAL A 170 2.24 0.41 3.85
CA VAL A 170 2.52 -0.26 5.13
C VAL A 170 4.02 -0.29 5.37
N LYS A 171 4.48 0.38 6.44
CA LYS A 171 5.87 0.38 6.87
C LYS A 171 6.20 -0.89 7.64
N VAL A 172 7.27 -1.56 7.25
CA VAL A 172 7.77 -2.75 7.92
C VAL A 172 9.23 -2.56 8.28
N ASN A 173 9.53 -2.50 9.57
CA ASN A 173 10.90 -2.41 10.03
C ASN A 173 11.57 -3.78 9.97
N ILE A 174 12.65 -3.89 9.17
CA ILE A 174 13.40 -5.12 8.97
C ILE A 174 14.72 -5.17 9.75
N SER A 175 15.06 -4.13 10.52
CA SER A 175 16.39 -3.99 11.15
C SER A 175 16.78 -5.17 12.06
N ASN A 176 15.81 -5.78 12.72
CA ASN A 176 16.05 -6.86 13.70
C ASN A 176 16.00 -8.28 13.10
N VAL A 177 15.83 -8.39 11.76
CA VAL A 177 15.70 -9.72 11.12
C VAL A 177 17.08 -10.34 10.94
N ASN A 178 17.30 -11.51 11.56
CA ASN A 178 18.52 -12.31 11.45
C ASN A 178 18.43 -13.32 10.29
N ILE A 179 19.53 -14.08 10.08
CA ILE A 179 19.58 -15.18 9.11
C ILE A 179 18.56 -16.26 9.53
N ASN A 180 17.83 -16.80 8.56
CA ASN A 180 16.74 -17.78 8.73
C ASN A 180 15.50 -17.25 9.49
N GLU A 181 15.39 -15.95 9.70
CA GLU A 181 14.19 -15.34 10.24
C GLU A 181 13.31 -14.75 9.14
N ALA A 182 11.99 -14.62 9.44
CA ALA A 182 11.01 -14.09 8.52
C ALA A 182 9.95 -13.26 9.25
N ILE A 183 9.60 -12.12 8.68
CA ILE A 183 8.45 -11.30 9.09
C ILE A 183 7.23 -11.80 8.33
N LYS A 184 6.14 -12.05 9.06
CA LYS A 184 4.84 -12.50 8.52
C LYS A 184 3.79 -11.41 8.63
N VAL A 185 2.68 -11.58 7.93
CA VAL A 185 1.54 -10.63 7.97
C VAL A 185 0.98 -10.49 9.39
N LYS A 186 0.99 -11.53 10.21
CA LYS A 186 0.54 -11.47 11.61
C LYS A 186 1.38 -10.53 12.50
N ASP A 187 2.62 -10.26 12.11
CA ASP A 187 3.57 -9.42 12.85
C ASP A 187 3.42 -7.93 12.48
N LEU A 188 2.50 -7.61 11.54
CA LEU A 188 2.16 -6.25 11.17
C LEU A 188 1.29 -5.60 12.24
N ALA A 189 1.74 -4.50 12.81
CA ALA A 189 0.95 -3.64 13.65
C ALA A 189 0.45 -2.44 12.80
N ILE A 190 -0.77 -2.52 12.30
CA ILE A 190 -1.42 -1.42 11.58
C ILE A 190 -2.60 -0.94 12.45
N GLU A 191 -2.61 0.34 12.82
CA GLU A 191 -3.66 0.90 13.65
C GLU A 191 -4.99 0.96 12.88
N ASN A 192 -6.09 0.56 13.51
CA ASN A 192 -7.48 0.63 13.00
C ASN A 192 -7.77 -0.14 11.70
N VAL A 193 -6.85 -1.00 11.25
CA VAL A 193 -6.98 -1.73 9.98
C VAL A 193 -6.74 -3.22 10.20
N THR A 194 -7.60 -4.05 9.63
CA THR A 194 -7.50 -5.52 9.73
C THR A 194 -6.88 -6.11 8.46
N PRO A 195 -5.77 -6.88 8.55
CA PRO A 195 -5.22 -7.58 7.40
C PRO A 195 -6.16 -8.71 6.96
N VAL A 196 -6.56 -8.69 5.70
CA VAL A 196 -7.36 -9.76 5.06
C VAL A 196 -6.46 -10.86 4.52
N THR A 197 -5.20 -10.50 4.20
CA THR A 197 -4.19 -11.49 3.79
C THR A 197 -3.90 -12.46 4.93
N PRO A 198 -3.77 -13.79 4.67
CA PRO A 198 -3.51 -14.78 5.70
C PRO A 198 -2.26 -14.45 6.54
N GLY A 199 -2.39 -14.51 7.86
CA GLY A 199 -1.34 -14.11 8.81
C GLY A 199 -0.03 -14.90 8.71
N TYR A 200 -0.06 -16.14 8.17
CA TYR A 200 1.13 -16.97 7.95
C TYR A 200 1.94 -16.55 6.70
N THR A 201 1.41 -15.68 5.86
CA THR A 201 2.11 -15.23 4.65
C THR A 201 3.36 -14.45 4.99
N VAL A 202 4.49 -14.83 4.39
CA VAL A 202 5.78 -14.19 4.62
C VAL A 202 5.86 -12.91 3.80
N ILE A 203 6.23 -11.81 4.45
CA ILE A 203 6.49 -10.51 3.84
C ILE A 203 7.95 -10.41 3.42
N PHE A 204 8.83 -10.63 4.38
CA PHE A 204 10.27 -10.53 4.20
C PHE A 204 10.96 -11.64 4.97
N ALA A 205 12.00 -12.22 4.40
CA ALA A 205 12.82 -13.22 5.03
C ALA A 205 14.29 -13.04 4.65
N VAL A 206 15.19 -13.45 5.52
CA VAL A 206 16.62 -13.54 5.22
C VAL A 206 17.03 -15.01 5.24
N ASN A 207 17.40 -15.52 4.08
CA ASN A 207 17.87 -16.91 3.96
C ASN A 207 19.40 -16.98 4.11
N ALA A 208 19.91 -18.07 4.65
CA ALA A 208 21.34 -18.34 4.67
C ALA A 208 21.90 -18.40 3.23
N ALA A 209 23.01 -17.71 2.97
CA ALA A 209 23.74 -17.88 1.73
C ALA A 209 24.58 -19.16 1.79
N ARG A 210 24.76 -19.87 0.67
CA ARG A 210 25.71 -21.00 0.59
C ARG A 210 27.11 -20.47 0.92
N GLY A 211 27.61 -20.72 2.12
CA GLY A 211 28.90 -20.20 2.62
C GLY A 211 28.81 -19.42 3.95
N ALA A 212 27.65 -18.89 4.32
CA ALA A 212 27.49 -18.23 5.63
C ALA A 212 27.31 -19.22 6.79
N ALA A 213 26.98 -20.48 6.49
CA ALA A 213 26.83 -21.54 7.50
C ALA A 213 28.18 -22.00 8.13
N VAL A 214 29.31 -21.61 7.51
CA VAL A 214 30.65 -22.04 7.99
C VAL A 214 31.20 -21.10 9.07
N ALA A 215 30.69 -19.88 9.17
CA ALA A 215 31.21 -18.88 10.12
C ALA A 215 30.59 -18.97 11.52
N GLU A 216 29.50 -19.72 11.71
CA GLU A 216 28.89 -19.93 13.05
C GLU A 216 29.50 -21.14 13.80
N GLU A 217 30.10 -22.09 13.11
CA GLU A 217 30.78 -23.23 13.75
C GLU A 217 32.20 -22.90 14.25
N GLU A 218 32.89 -21.89 13.60
CA GLU A 218 34.22 -21.47 14.05
C GLU A 218 34.21 -20.49 15.25
N ALA A 219 33.04 -19.93 15.59
CA ALA A 219 32.89 -19.01 16.74
C ALA A 219 32.41 -19.73 18.02
N ALA A 220 32.20 -21.02 17.98
CA ALA A 220 31.72 -21.86 19.10
C ALA A 220 32.77 -22.88 19.60
N GLU A 221 34.01 -22.80 19.10
CA GLU A 221 35.19 -23.51 19.64
C GLU A 221 36.13 -22.46 20.25
#